data_87c597abc2484e9ab06fb01d17329b01
#
_entry.id   87c597abc2484e9ab06fb01d17329b01
#
_cell.length_a   1.000
_cell.length_b   1.000
_cell.length_c   1.000
_cell.angle_alpha   90.00
_cell.angle_beta   90.00
_cell.angle_gamma   90.00
#
_symmetry.space_group_name_H-M   'P 1'
#
loop_
_entity.id
_entity.type
_entity.pdbx_description
1 polymer ?
#
loop_
_entity_poly.entity_id
_entity_poly.type
_entity_poly.pdbx_seq_one_letter_code
_entity_poly.pdbx_strand_id
1 'polypeptide(L)'
;MSTGNQEYIRDMNRALVLEAIANHPPLSRADLAKMLHLTKATVSTIVQELLDRQLVIELGSAEKTSMGRKPILLTFNNRCGSIIAVDLGVKKITILTGDLKGKSCTVKEYPIDPSLSLEEYLISLLHKTKSDLPKTPCGLVGISIGIYGVV
;
A
#
# COMPACT_ATOMS: atom_id res chain seq x y z
N MET A 1 -2.10 -25.39 24.30
CA MET A 1 -1.72 -25.17 22.88
C MET A 1 -1.83 -23.68 22.61
N SER A 2 -0.74 -23.07 22.20
CA SER A 2 -0.52 -21.63 22.34
C SER A 2 -1.37 -20.81 21.36
N THR A 3 -2.08 -19.82 21.88
CA THR A 3 -2.79 -18.74 21.18
C THR A 3 -1.93 -18.04 20.12
N GLY A 4 -0.61 -17.99 20.28
CA GLY A 4 0.31 -17.40 19.31
C GLY A 4 0.35 -18.05 17.93
N ASN A 5 0.05 -19.36 17.83
CA ASN A 5 0.03 -20.05 16.53
C ASN A 5 -1.20 -19.70 15.68
N GLN A 6 -2.36 -19.48 16.32
CA GLN A 6 -3.60 -19.12 15.62
C GLN A 6 -3.55 -17.67 15.12
N GLU A 7 -3.01 -16.75 15.90
CA GLU A 7 -2.83 -15.35 15.51
C GLU A 7 -1.84 -15.21 14.36
N TYR A 8 -0.72 -15.92 14.42
CA TYR A 8 0.26 -15.96 13.32
C TYR A 8 -0.36 -16.48 12.01
N ILE A 9 -1.13 -17.58 12.06
CA ILE A 9 -1.82 -18.13 10.89
C ILE A 9 -2.83 -17.14 10.33
N ARG A 10 -3.57 -16.44 11.20
CA ARG A 10 -4.52 -15.42 10.79
C ARG A 10 -3.84 -14.25 10.09
N ASP A 11 -2.71 -13.77 10.63
CA ASP A 11 -1.95 -12.67 10.04
C ASP A 11 -1.33 -13.08 8.70
N MET A 12 -0.82 -14.29 8.60
CA MET A 12 -0.32 -14.84 7.35
C MET A 12 -1.43 -14.94 6.29
N ASN A 13 -2.60 -15.46 6.65
CA ASN A 13 -3.74 -15.54 5.73
C ASN A 13 -4.22 -14.15 5.30
N ARG A 14 -4.21 -13.17 6.20
CA ARG A 14 -4.54 -11.77 5.87
C ARG A 14 -3.56 -11.19 4.85
N ALA A 15 -2.27 -11.41 5.04
CA ALA A 15 -1.24 -10.98 4.10
C ALA A 15 -1.42 -11.62 2.72
N LEU A 16 -1.66 -12.94 2.65
CA LEU A 16 -1.90 -13.66 1.40
C LEU A 16 -3.15 -13.16 0.65
N VAL A 17 -4.26 -12.90 1.37
CA VAL A 17 -5.48 -12.36 0.76
C VAL A 17 -5.24 -10.96 0.21
N LEU A 18 -4.56 -10.08 0.97
CA LEU A 18 -4.25 -8.73 0.53
C LEU A 18 -3.32 -8.74 -0.70
N GLU A 19 -2.30 -9.58 -0.68
CA GLU A 19 -1.36 -9.75 -1.79
C GLU A 19 -2.07 -10.24 -3.06
N ALA A 20 -2.95 -11.24 -2.93
CA ALA A 20 -3.74 -11.73 -4.06
C ALA A 20 -4.61 -10.63 -4.67
N ILE A 21 -5.30 -9.83 -3.84
CA ILE A 21 -6.11 -8.71 -4.32
C ILE A 21 -5.24 -7.60 -4.96
N ALA A 22 -4.06 -7.34 -4.42
CA ALA A 22 -3.16 -6.29 -4.94
C ALA A 22 -2.56 -6.66 -6.30
N ASN A 23 -2.24 -7.96 -6.51
CA ASN A 23 -1.55 -8.44 -7.69
C ASN A 23 -2.48 -8.95 -8.81
N HIS A 24 -3.72 -9.33 -8.48
CA HIS A 24 -4.69 -9.92 -9.42
C HIS A 24 -6.08 -9.25 -9.35
N PRO A 25 -6.20 -7.93 -9.54
CA PRO A 25 -7.50 -7.29 -9.57
C PRO A 25 -8.22 -7.51 -10.93
N PRO A 26 -9.56 -7.52 -10.94
CA PRO A 26 -10.47 -7.61 -9.79
C PRO A 26 -10.80 -9.07 -9.44
N LEU A 27 -10.87 -9.39 -8.14
CA LEU A 27 -11.22 -10.74 -7.63
C LEU A 27 -12.48 -10.69 -6.77
N SER A 28 -13.29 -11.76 -6.83
CA SER A 28 -14.38 -11.96 -5.87
C SER A 28 -13.91 -12.73 -4.63
N ARG A 29 -14.71 -12.72 -3.56
CA ARG A 29 -14.45 -13.56 -2.36
C ARG A 29 -14.39 -15.06 -2.72
N ALA A 30 -15.15 -15.50 -3.73
CA ALA A 30 -15.14 -16.88 -4.18
C ALA A 30 -13.85 -17.23 -4.93
N ASP A 31 -13.33 -16.31 -5.74
CA ASP A 31 -12.05 -16.49 -6.44
C ASP A 31 -10.89 -16.58 -5.45
N LEU A 32 -10.89 -15.71 -4.43
CA LEU A 32 -9.89 -15.74 -3.36
C LEU A 32 -9.92 -17.06 -2.56
N ALA A 33 -11.11 -17.55 -2.21
CA ALA A 33 -11.27 -18.82 -1.50
C ALA A 33 -10.70 -19.99 -2.31
N LYS A 34 -10.98 -20.02 -3.61
CA LYS A 34 -10.47 -21.05 -4.53
C LYS A 34 -8.96 -20.92 -4.75
N MET A 35 -8.45 -19.71 -5.00
CA MET A 35 -7.04 -19.44 -5.30
C MET A 35 -6.13 -19.78 -4.11
N LEU A 36 -6.56 -19.40 -2.91
CA LEU A 36 -5.75 -19.54 -1.68
C LEU A 36 -6.05 -20.81 -0.89
N HIS A 37 -6.96 -21.66 -1.38
CA HIS A 37 -7.42 -22.87 -0.68
C HIS A 37 -7.94 -22.59 0.74
N LEU A 38 -8.57 -21.41 0.94
CA LEU A 38 -9.17 -21.00 2.20
C LEU A 38 -10.68 -21.24 2.20
N THR A 39 -11.26 -21.40 3.38
CA THR A 39 -12.73 -21.50 3.48
C THR A 39 -13.39 -20.16 3.13
N LYS A 40 -14.61 -20.21 2.59
CA LYS A 40 -15.41 -19.00 2.31
C LYS A 40 -15.62 -18.12 3.55
N ALA A 41 -15.78 -18.74 4.71
CA ALA A 41 -15.94 -18.03 5.99
C ALA A 41 -14.66 -17.26 6.34
N THR A 42 -13.48 -17.91 6.27
CA THR A 42 -12.17 -17.28 6.52
C THR A 42 -11.94 -16.09 5.60
N VAL A 43 -12.17 -16.29 4.28
CA VAL A 43 -12.00 -15.20 3.31
C VAL A 43 -12.97 -14.05 3.60
N SER A 44 -14.23 -14.34 3.91
CA SER A 44 -15.22 -13.29 4.21
C SER A 44 -14.84 -12.45 5.42
N THR A 45 -14.33 -13.08 6.49
CA THR A 45 -13.84 -12.38 7.68
C THR A 45 -12.63 -11.50 7.35
N ILE A 46 -11.64 -12.06 6.65
CA ILE A 46 -10.44 -11.30 6.29
C ILE A 46 -10.76 -10.13 5.36
N VAL A 47 -11.58 -10.35 4.33
CA VAL A 47 -11.98 -9.29 3.40
C VAL A 47 -12.73 -8.18 4.13
N GLN A 48 -13.61 -8.52 5.09
CA GLN A 48 -14.29 -7.51 5.89
C GLN A 48 -13.30 -6.67 6.70
N GLU A 49 -12.32 -7.28 7.36
CA GLU A 49 -11.25 -6.56 8.07
C GLU A 49 -10.44 -5.63 7.15
N LEU A 50 -10.17 -6.05 5.91
CA LEU A 50 -9.46 -5.24 4.92
C LEU A 50 -10.30 -4.07 4.41
N LEU A 51 -11.61 -4.26 4.23
CA LEU A 51 -12.57 -3.20 3.88
C LEU A 51 -12.69 -2.17 5.02
N ASP A 52 -12.83 -2.63 6.27
CA ASP A 52 -12.94 -1.76 7.46
C ASP A 52 -11.67 -0.89 7.63
N ARG A 53 -10.50 -1.43 7.28
CA ARG A 53 -9.22 -0.70 7.23
C ARG A 53 -9.03 0.13 5.96
N GLN A 54 -9.97 0.11 5.04
CA GLN A 54 -9.91 0.77 3.73
C GLN A 54 -8.70 0.37 2.86
N LEU A 55 -8.10 -0.80 3.12
CA LEU A 55 -7.03 -1.37 2.29
C LEU A 55 -7.55 -1.97 0.99
N VAL A 56 -8.82 -2.37 0.98
CA VAL A 56 -9.54 -2.95 -0.16
C VAL A 56 -10.83 -2.17 -0.35
N ILE A 57 -11.28 -2.05 -1.59
CA ILE A 57 -12.57 -1.45 -1.96
C ILE A 57 -13.35 -2.40 -2.86
N GLU A 58 -14.68 -2.28 -2.82
CA GLU A 58 -15.60 -2.97 -3.71
C GLU A 58 -15.83 -2.15 -4.98
N LEU A 59 -15.64 -2.77 -6.16
CA LEU A 59 -15.85 -2.15 -7.48
C LEU A 59 -17.30 -2.28 -7.98
N GLY A 60 -18.21 -2.83 -7.15
CA GLY A 60 -19.55 -3.19 -7.57
C GLY A 60 -19.64 -4.62 -8.15
N SER A 61 -20.78 -4.94 -8.75
CA SER A 61 -21.03 -6.29 -9.29
C SER A 61 -20.49 -6.43 -10.71
N ALA A 62 -19.86 -7.57 -11.01
CA ALA A 62 -19.45 -7.93 -12.37
C ALA A 62 -20.63 -7.90 -13.36
N GLU A 63 -20.36 -7.60 -14.63
CA GLU A 63 -21.36 -7.72 -15.71
C GLU A 63 -21.83 -9.18 -15.88
N LYS A 64 -23.05 -9.35 -16.36
CA LYS A 64 -23.73 -10.66 -16.43
C LYS A 64 -22.99 -11.65 -17.32
N THR A 65 -22.74 -12.86 -16.80
CA THR A 65 -22.45 -14.04 -17.63
C THR A 65 -23.18 -15.31 -17.20
N SER A 66 -23.98 -15.32 -16.12
CA SER A 66 -24.74 -16.54 -15.73
C SER A 66 -25.87 -16.26 -14.74
N MET A 67 -26.81 -17.19 -14.64
CA MET A 67 -27.93 -17.21 -13.70
C MET A 67 -27.39 -17.32 -12.25
N GLY A 68 -27.50 -16.26 -11.44
CA GLY A 68 -27.08 -16.23 -10.04
C GLY A 68 -26.84 -14.81 -9.51
N ARG A 69 -26.63 -14.68 -8.18
CA ARG A 69 -26.25 -13.40 -7.55
C ARG A 69 -24.88 -12.98 -8.07
N LYS A 70 -24.79 -11.77 -8.61
CA LYS A 70 -23.56 -11.21 -9.15
C LYS A 70 -22.46 -11.15 -8.08
N PRO A 71 -21.24 -11.62 -8.36
CA PRO A 71 -20.13 -11.47 -7.43
C PRO A 71 -19.75 -10.01 -7.30
N ILE A 72 -19.46 -9.59 -6.07
CA ILE A 72 -18.87 -8.30 -5.76
C ILE A 72 -17.36 -8.42 -5.99
N LEU A 73 -16.82 -7.56 -6.83
CA LEU A 73 -15.40 -7.54 -7.17
C LEU A 73 -14.64 -6.64 -6.20
N LEU A 74 -13.47 -7.08 -5.82
CA LEU A 74 -12.57 -6.43 -4.88
C LEU A 74 -11.32 -5.93 -5.60
N THR A 75 -10.82 -4.79 -5.19
CA THR A 75 -9.52 -4.29 -5.62
C THR A 75 -8.77 -3.62 -4.48
N PHE A 76 -7.45 -3.57 -4.59
CA PHE A 76 -6.60 -2.88 -3.63
C PHE A 76 -6.82 -1.37 -3.72
N ASN A 77 -6.97 -0.73 -2.57
CA ASN A 77 -7.09 0.72 -2.47
C ASN A 77 -5.70 1.36 -2.42
N ASN A 78 -5.08 1.58 -3.56
CA ASN A 78 -3.77 2.22 -3.64
C ASN A 78 -3.72 3.64 -3.05
N ARG A 79 -4.86 4.30 -2.88
CA ARG A 79 -4.98 5.64 -2.30
C ARG A 79 -5.19 5.63 -0.79
N CYS A 80 -5.20 4.45 -0.14
CA CYS A 80 -5.35 4.38 1.31
C CYS A 80 -4.14 4.93 2.08
N GLY A 81 -2.97 5.02 1.45
CA GLY A 81 -1.75 5.54 2.05
C GLY A 81 -0.87 6.29 1.05
N SER A 82 0.15 6.94 1.57
CA SER A 82 1.17 7.64 0.80
C SER A 82 2.56 7.05 1.07
N ILE A 83 3.44 7.14 0.09
CA ILE A 83 4.86 6.82 0.20
C ILE A 83 5.71 8.04 -0.13
N ILE A 84 6.91 8.11 0.44
CA ILE A 84 7.95 9.08 0.08
C ILE A 84 9.16 8.28 -0.40
N ALA A 85 9.70 8.64 -1.57
CA ALA A 85 10.98 8.16 -2.04
C ALA A 85 11.94 9.34 -2.17
N VAL A 86 13.15 9.17 -1.66
CA VAL A 86 14.22 10.17 -1.72
C VAL A 86 15.36 9.60 -2.55
N ASP A 87 15.82 10.37 -3.52
CA ASP A 87 17.10 10.13 -4.22
C ASP A 87 18.07 11.21 -3.77
N LEU A 88 19.08 10.78 -3.03
CA LEU A 88 20.13 11.64 -2.50
C LEU A 88 21.30 11.67 -3.50
N GLY A 89 21.20 12.57 -4.46
CA GLY A 89 22.24 12.78 -5.47
C GLY A 89 23.39 13.66 -4.96
N VAL A 90 24.41 13.87 -5.80
CA VAL A 90 25.59 14.68 -5.43
C VAL A 90 25.30 16.18 -5.36
N LYS A 91 24.40 16.68 -6.21
CA LYS A 91 24.09 18.12 -6.33
C LYS A 91 22.68 18.49 -5.90
N LYS A 92 21.78 17.52 -5.80
CA LYS A 92 20.38 17.74 -5.47
C LYS A 92 19.79 16.55 -4.73
N ILE A 93 18.77 16.83 -3.95
CA ILE A 93 17.87 15.85 -3.34
C ILE A 93 16.60 15.84 -4.18
N THR A 94 16.21 14.68 -4.68
CA THR A 94 14.92 14.50 -5.38
C THR A 94 13.97 13.78 -4.43
N ILE A 95 12.80 14.36 -4.18
CA ILE A 95 11.77 13.76 -3.34
C ILE A 95 10.54 13.45 -4.21
N LEU A 96 10.16 12.20 -4.23
CA LEU A 96 8.93 11.72 -4.85
C LEU A 96 7.90 11.40 -3.76
N THR A 97 6.68 11.80 -4.00
CA THR A 97 5.54 11.36 -3.18
C THR A 97 4.51 10.70 -4.09
N GLY A 98 3.88 9.64 -3.63
CA GLY A 98 2.92 8.90 -4.44
C GLY A 98 1.98 8.04 -3.63
N ASP A 99 1.04 7.40 -4.32
CA ASP A 99 0.19 6.37 -3.77
C ASP A 99 0.97 5.04 -3.60
N LEU A 100 0.33 4.03 -2.99
CA LEU A 100 0.96 2.74 -2.69
C LEU A 100 1.32 1.90 -3.94
N LYS A 101 0.90 2.31 -5.12
CA LYS A 101 1.29 1.69 -6.41
C LYS A 101 2.27 2.56 -7.21
N GLY A 102 2.79 3.65 -6.63
CA GLY A 102 3.66 4.59 -7.31
C GLY A 102 2.97 5.33 -8.45
N LYS A 103 1.63 5.38 -8.45
CA LYS A 103 0.85 6.22 -9.35
C LYS A 103 0.57 7.57 -8.71
N SER A 104 0.18 8.55 -9.50
CA SER A 104 -0.08 9.91 -8.99
C SER A 104 1.12 10.52 -8.25
N CYS A 105 2.32 10.34 -8.79
CA CYS A 105 3.54 10.83 -8.17
C CYS A 105 3.73 12.33 -8.38
N THR A 106 4.18 13.00 -7.33
CA THR A 106 4.72 14.37 -7.39
C THR A 106 6.22 14.31 -7.16
N VAL A 107 6.98 15.04 -7.97
CA VAL A 107 8.44 15.11 -7.88
C VAL A 107 8.84 16.53 -7.53
N LYS A 108 9.67 16.69 -6.50
CA LYS A 108 10.28 17.97 -6.11
C LYS A 108 11.79 17.80 -6.03
N GLU A 109 12.54 18.77 -6.56
CA GLU A 109 14.00 18.78 -6.51
C GLU A 109 14.48 19.94 -5.63
N TYR A 110 15.47 19.67 -4.81
CA TYR A 110 16.08 20.63 -3.89
C TYR A 110 17.59 20.62 -4.10
N PRO A 111 18.22 21.77 -4.38
CA PRO A 111 19.67 21.85 -4.47
C PRO A 111 20.30 21.57 -3.11
N ILE A 112 21.44 20.90 -3.09
CA ILE A 112 22.24 20.73 -1.88
C ILE A 112 23.08 21.99 -1.69
N ASP A 113 22.95 22.64 -0.52
CA ASP A 113 23.80 23.73 -0.09
C ASP A 113 24.95 23.15 0.75
N PRO A 114 26.23 23.26 0.29
CA PRO A 114 27.37 22.72 1.03
C PRO A 114 27.59 23.40 2.41
N SER A 115 26.99 24.56 2.66
CA SER A 115 27.08 25.28 3.94
C SER A 115 26.16 24.73 5.02
N LEU A 116 25.18 23.88 4.65
CA LEU A 116 24.20 23.29 5.54
C LEU A 116 24.55 21.83 5.89
N SER A 117 24.20 21.40 7.09
CA SER A 117 24.21 19.98 7.44
C SER A 117 23.21 19.24 6.55
N LEU A 118 23.71 18.29 5.73
CA LEU A 118 22.87 17.51 4.83
C LEU A 118 21.78 16.74 5.58
N GLU A 119 22.12 16.23 6.76
CA GLU A 119 21.21 15.47 7.61
C GLU A 119 20.05 16.34 8.11
N GLU A 120 20.36 17.51 8.69
CA GLU A 120 19.34 18.44 9.19
C GLU A 120 18.47 18.96 8.05
N TYR A 121 19.07 19.25 6.90
CA TYR A 121 18.33 19.69 5.72
C TYR A 121 17.38 18.60 5.22
N LEU A 122 17.86 17.36 5.08
CA LEU A 122 17.03 16.23 4.66
C LEU A 122 15.87 16.00 5.64
N ILE A 123 16.12 16.03 6.95
CA ILE A 123 15.09 15.88 7.97
C ILE A 123 14.02 16.98 7.84
N SER A 124 14.44 18.22 7.63
CA SER A 124 13.52 19.35 7.46
C SER A 124 12.65 19.19 6.22
N LEU A 125 13.23 18.74 5.11
CA LEU A 125 12.51 18.44 3.86
C LEU A 125 11.51 17.29 4.04
N LEU A 126 11.87 16.25 4.76
CA LEU A 126 10.98 15.12 5.04
C LEU A 126 9.80 15.54 5.92
N HIS A 127 10.04 16.36 6.97
CA HIS A 127 8.96 16.91 7.80
C HIS A 127 7.99 17.76 6.98
N LYS A 128 8.51 18.67 6.14
CA LYS A 128 7.70 19.49 5.25
C LYS A 128 6.91 18.62 4.27
N THR A 129 7.57 17.67 3.62
CA THR A 129 6.92 16.76 2.67
C THR A 129 5.80 15.97 3.33
N LYS A 130 6.05 15.41 4.54
CA LYS A 130 5.03 14.69 5.32
C LYS A 130 3.82 15.58 5.63
N SER A 131 4.03 16.85 5.96
CA SER A 131 2.94 17.80 6.24
C SER A 131 2.11 18.13 5.01
N ASP A 132 2.73 18.11 3.82
CA ASP A 132 2.09 18.38 2.53
C ASP A 132 1.31 17.17 1.98
N LEU A 133 1.49 15.96 2.55
CA LEU A 133 0.80 14.76 2.08
C LEU A 133 -0.70 14.83 2.32
N PRO A 134 -1.50 14.25 1.40
CA PRO A 134 -2.93 14.14 1.62
C PRO A 134 -3.22 13.28 2.86
N LYS A 135 -4.26 13.65 3.60
CA LYS A 135 -4.76 12.80 4.70
C LYS A 135 -5.39 11.55 4.10
N THR A 136 -4.81 10.40 4.42
CA THR A 136 -5.28 9.10 3.94
C THR A 136 -5.52 8.16 5.13
N PRO A 137 -6.35 7.11 4.99
CA PRO A 137 -6.64 6.17 6.07
C PRO A 137 -5.41 5.54 6.73
N CYS A 138 -4.41 5.20 5.91
CA CYS A 138 -3.16 4.59 6.37
C CYS A 138 -2.03 5.61 6.59
N GLY A 139 -2.24 6.88 6.24
CA GLY A 139 -1.24 7.93 6.37
C GLY A 139 0.01 7.67 5.52
N LEU A 140 1.16 8.08 6.04
CA LEU A 140 2.48 7.78 5.45
C LEU A 140 2.88 6.35 5.83
N VAL A 141 2.94 5.46 4.84
CA VAL A 141 3.21 4.03 5.03
C VAL A 141 4.70 3.73 5.05
N GLY A 142 5.50 4.50 4.31
CA GLY A 142 6.93 4.27 4.28
C GLY A 142 7.72 5.38 3.60
N ILE A 143 9.01 5.42 3.95
CA ILE A 143 10.02 6.29 3.32
C ILE A 143 11.13 5.39 2.80
N SER A 144 11.51 5.58 1.54
CA SER A 144 12.69 4.94 0.94
C SER A 144 13.73 6.01 0.63
N ILE A 145 15.01 5.73 0.90
CA ILE A 145 16.12 6.64 0.58
C ILE A 145 17.14 5.88 -0.27
N GLY A 146 17.32 6.35 -1.51
CA GLY A 146 18.41 5.97 -2.39
C GLY A 146 19.59 6.89 -2.20
N ILE A 147 20.78 6.32 -2.07
CA ILE A 147 22.03 7.07 -1.90
C ILE A 147 22.94 6.72 -3.07
N TYR A 148 23.56 7.72 -3.68
CA TYR A 148 24.60 7.50 -4.69
C TYR A 148 25.85 6.95 -4.00
N GLY A 149 26.16 5.68 -4.21
CA GLY A 149 27.36 5.03 -3.68
C GLY A 149 28.37 4.79 -4.81
N VAL A 150 29.63 5.13 -4.59
CA VAL A 150 30.75 4.62 -5.39
C VAL A 150 31.15 3.29 -4.78
N VAL A 151 31.00 2.20 -5.53
CA VAL A 151 31.49 0.88 -5.17
C VAL A 151 32.95 0.75 -5.64
#